data_2c7f0cd00e594aad9f1af2df6da8b6a4
#
_entry.id   2c7f0cd00e594aad9f1af2df6da8b6a4
#
_cell.length_a   1.000
_cell.length_b   1.000
_cell.length_c   1.000
_cell.angle_alpha   90.00
_cell.angle_beta   90.00
_cell.angle_gamma   90.00
#
_symmetry.space_group_name_H-M   'P 1'
#
loop_
_entity.id
_entity.type
_entity.pdbx_description
1 polymer ?
#
loop_
_entity_poly.entity_id
_entity_poly.type
_entity_poly.pdbx_seq_one_letter_code
_entity_poly.pdbx_strand_id
1 'polypeptide(L)'
;MNFLGTVRAKDKNNQNILSMTLEHYPVMTENEILKITEKALKKWDINYISIIHRIGKLFPKDKIVYVGVSSKHRQNAFNACNFIMDYLKSNATFWKLEELENKKQWVIQDKKEIKALEKWSEFTNCLQLFRMLSLN
;
A
#
# COMPACT_ATOMS: atom_id res chain seq x y z
N MET A 1 -3.61 -16.54 -3.67
CA MET A 1 -2.39 -15.68 -3.74
C MET A 1 -2.23 -14.89 -2.46
N ASN A 2 -1.02 -14.76 -1.97
CA ASN A 2 -0.76 -13.84 -0.87
C ASN A 2 0.58 -13.10 -1.07
N PHE A 3 0.68 -11.93 -0.46
CA PHE A 3 1.88 -11.13 -0.36
C PHE A 3 2.13 -10.77 1.09
N LEU A 4 3.37 -10.92 1.54
CA LEU A 4 3.83 -10.53 2.86
C LEU A 4 5.02 -9.58 2.72
N GLY A 5 4.83 -8.33 3.11
CA GLY A 5 5.90 -7.33 3.13
C GLY A 5 6.57 -7.25 4.51
N THR A 6 7.87 -6.99 4.50
CA THR A 6 8.66 -6.79 5.72
C THR A 6 9.38 -5.46 5.69
N VAL A 7 9.76 -4.97 6.86
CA VAL A 7 10.58 -3.77 7.00
C VAL A 7 11.98 -4.07 6.47
N ARG A 8 12.47 -3.21 5.55
CA ARG A 8 13.80 -3.34 4.98
C ARG A 8 14.89 -3.01 6.01
N ALA A 9 16.07 -3.62 5.84
CA ALA A 9 17.20 -3.40 6.73
C ALA A 9 18.01 -2.12 6.39
N LYS A 10 17.92 -1.65 5.14
CA LYS A 10 18.69 -0.51 4.64
C LYS A 10 17.82 0.45 3.86
N ASP A 11 18.15 1.74 3.92
CA ASP A 11 17.52 2.79 3.13
C ASP A 11 18.03 2.82 1.67
N LYS A 12 17.58 3.82 0.89
CA LYS A 12 18.01 4.00 -0.52
C LYS A 12 19.51 4.31 -0.67
N ASN A 13 20.14 4.83 0.37
CA ASN A 13 21.55 5.19 0.41
C ASN A 13 22.41 4.10 1.07
N ASN A 14 21.87 2.89 1.23
CA ASN A 14 22.55 1.74 1.86
C ASN A 14 22.90 1.94 3.34
N GLN A 15 22.24 2.89 4.03
CA GLN A 15 22.39 3.11 5.47
C GLN A 15 21.48 2.17 6.25
N ASN A 16 21.97 1.68 7.39
CA ASN A 16 21.18 0.79 8.25
C ASN A 16 19.98 1.52 8.86
N ILE A 17 18.82 0.89 8.76
CA ILE A 17 17.59 1.34 9.41
C ILE A 17 17.53 0.72 10.80
N LEU A 18 17.44 1.55 11.84
CA LEU A 18 17.26 1.08 13.22
C LEU A 18 15.81 0.75 13.50
N SER A 19 14.89 1.59 13.04
CA SER A 19 13.46 1.37 13.16
C SER A 19 12.69 2.14 12.09
N MET A 20 11.45 1.73 11.85
CA MET A 20 10.48 2.44 11.00
C MET A 20 9.20 2.63 11.80
N THR A 21 8.70 3.86 11.86
CA THR A 21 7.41 4.16 12.47
C THR A 21 6.40 4.47 11.38
N LEU A 22 5.26 3.75 11.40
CA LEU A 22 4.13 4.00 10.52
C LEU A 22 3.07 4.80 11.25
N GLU A 23 2.75 5.96 10.71
CA GLU A 23 1.65 6.81 11.15
C GLU A 23 0.53 6.80 10.12
N HIS A 24 -0.71 6.94 10.56
CA HIS A 24 -1.89 6.94 9.70
C HIS A 24 -3.02 7.78 10.31
N TYR A 25 -3.99 8.14 9.48
CA TYR A 25 -5.29 8.64 9.93
C TYR A 25 -6.29 7.49 9.96
N PRO A 26 -6.72 6.99 11.15
CA PRO A 26 -7.46 5.73 11.25
C PRO A 26 -8.67 5.65 10.33
N VAL A 27 -9.61 6.59 10.43
CA VAL A 27 -10.86 6.58 9.65
C VAL A 27 -10.59 6.71 8.15
N MET A 28 -9.66 7.60 7.75
CA MET A 28 -9.33 7.81 6.34
C MET A 28 -8.65 6.57 5.75
N THR A 29 -7.71 5.98 6.46
CA THR A 29 -6.99 4.77 6.02
C THR A 29 -7.93 3.60 5.85
N GLU A 30 -8.81 3.35 6.80
CA GLU A 30 -9.81 2.29 6.72
C GLU A 30 -10.75 2.47 5.54
N ASN A 31 -11.25 3.68 5.31
CA ASN A 31 -12.09 4.00 4.17
C ASN A 31 -11.38 3.79 2.83
N GLU A 32 -10.11 4.18 2.71
CA GLU A 32 -9.34 3.96 1.48
C GLU A 32 -9.09 2.46 1.22
N ILE A 33 -8.79 1.69 2.25
CA ILE A 33 -8.65 0.22 2.13
C ILE A 33 -9.97 -0.42 1.70
N LEU A 34 -11.10 -0.01 2.27
CA LEU A 34 -12.42 -0.49 1.86
C LEU A 34 -12.71 -0.17 0.40
N LYS A 35 -12.47 1.06 -0.04
CA LYS A 35 -12.66 1.47 -1.45
C LYS A 35 -11.81 0.64 -2.42
N ILE A 36 -10.55 0.38 -2.07
CA ILE A 36 -9.65 -0.44 -2.89
C ILE A 36 -10.17 -1.88 -2.97
N THR A 37 -10.61 -2.42 -1.85
CA THR A 37 -11.19 -3.77 -1.77
C THR A 37 -12.46 -3.89 -2.62
N GLU A 38 -13.38 -2.93 -2.52
CA GLU A 38 -14.59 -2.89 -3.34
C GLU A 38 -14.29 -2.82 -4.84
N LYS A 39 -13.30 -2.00 -5.24
CA LYS A 39 -12.86 -1.91 -6.64
C LYS A 39 -12.32 -3.25 -7.14
N ALA A 40 -11.51 -3.93 -6.34
CA ALA A 40 -10.98 -5.26 -6.69
C ALA A 40 -12.10 -6.29 -6.85
N LEU A 41 -13.08 -6.32 -5.94
CA LEU A 41 -14.25 -7.21 -5.99
C LEU A 41 -15.14 -6.94 -7.21
N LYS A 42 -15.24 -5.70 -7.67
CA LYS A 42 -16.01 -5.36 -8.88
C LYS A 42 -15.27 -5.75 -10.17
N LYS A 43 -13.94 -5.74 -10.14
CA LYS A 43 -13.12 -5.98 -11.34
C LYS A 43 -12.85 -7.46 -11.60
N TRP A 44 -12.72 -8.26 -10.56
CA TRP A 44 -12.38 -9.69 -10.67
C TRP A 44 -13.33 -10.56 -9.87
N ASP A 45 -13.53 -11.78 -10.35
CA ASP A 45 -14.27 -12.81 -9.61
C ASP A 45 -13.40 -13.32 -8.45
N ILE A 46 -13.66 -12.77 -7.26
CA ILE A 46 -12.88 -13.00 -6.04
C ILE A 46 -13.80 -13.57 -4.96
N ASN A 47 -13.35 -14.63 -4.31
CA ASN A 47 -14.06 -15.24 -3.19
C ASN A 47 -13.80 -14.52 -1.86
N TYR A 48 -12.52 -14.15 -1.62
CA TYR A 48 -12.11 -13.59 -0.34
C TYR A 48 -10.88 -12.69 -0.49
N ILE A 49 -10.89 -11.57 0.26
CA ILE A 49 -9.74 -10.66 0.41
C ILE A 49 -9.48 -10.46 1.89
N SER A 50 -8.21 -10.58 2.28
CA SER A 50 -7.73 -10.23 3.62
C SER A 50 -6.58 -9.24 3.51
N ILE A 51 -6.67 -8.13 4.21
CA ILE A 51 -5.63 -7.11 4.28
C ILE A 51 -5.32 -6.84 5.75
N ILE A 52 -4.06 -7.01 6.13
CA ILE A 52 -3.56 -6.69 7.47
C ILE A 52 -2.39 -5.74 7.30
N HIS A 53 -2.48 -4.56 7.90
CA HIS A 53 -1.41 -3.59 7.88
C HIS A 53 -1.06 -3.17 9.31
N ARG A 54 0.22 -3.29 9.67
CA ARG A 54 0.71 -2.86 10.99
C ARG A 54 0.96 -1.36 10.98
N ILE A 55 0.84 -0.76 12.15
CA ILE A 55 1.09 0.64 12.46
C ILE A 55 2.03 0.75 13.66
N GLY A 56 2.56 1.95 13.91
CA GLY A 56 3.48 2.19 15.00
C GLY A 56 4.92 1.80 14.69
N LYS A 57 5.73 1.62 15.72
CA LYS A 57 7.16 1.36 15.59
C LYS A 57 7.43 -0.10 15.25
N LEU A 58 8.18 -0.31 14.16
CA LEU A 58 8.60 -1.60 13.66
C LEU A 58 10.12 -1.62 13.48
N PHE A 59 10.69 -2.81 13.52
CA PHE A 59 12.13 -3.04 13.34
C PHE A 59 12.42 -3.77 12.03
N PRO A 60 13.67 -3.71 11.51
CA PRO A 60 14.04 -4.47 10.32
C PRO A 60 13.65 -5.94 10.42
N LYS A 61 13.12 -6.49 9.31
CA LYS A 61 12.54 -7.83 9.18
C LYS A 61 11.17 -8.04 9.81
N ASP A 62 10.64 -7.09 10.59
CA ASP A 62 9.26 -7.18 11.06
C ASP A 62 8.28 -7.21 9.88
N LYS A 63 7.23 -8.02 10.02
CA LYS A 63 6.13 -8.08 9.06
C LYS A 63 5.35 -6.77 9.13
N ILE A 64 5.10 -6.14 8.00
CA ILE A 64 4.44 -4.83 7.92
C ILE A 64 3.06 -4.89 7.28
N VAL A 65 2.92 -5.64 6.20
CA VAL A 65 1.68 -5.76 5.45
C VAL A 65 1.48 -7.19 4.96
N TYR A 66 0.26 -7.64 5.03
CA TYR A 66 -0.20 -8.89 4.44
C TYR A 66 -1.42 -8.61 3.56
N VAL A 67 -1.42 -9.14 2.35
CA VAL A 67 -2.56 -9.15 1.44
C VAL A 67 -2.77 -10.57 0.97
N GLY A 68 -3.92 -11.13 1.28
CA GLY A 68 -4.34 -12.46 0.82
C GLY A 68 -5.58 -12.34 -0.05
N VAL A 69 -5.57 -13.04 -1.19
CA VAL A 69 -6.69 -13.08 -2.14
C VAL A 69 -6.95 -14.51 -2.56
N SER A 70 -8.19 -14.96 -2.45
CA SER A 70 -8.66 -16.22 -3.00
C SER A 70 -9.66 -16.00 -4.13
N SER A 71 -9.52 -16.77 -5.19
CA SER A 71 -10.39 -16.74 -6.36
C SER A 71 -10.47 -18.13 -6.98
N LYS A 72 -11.53 -18.38 -7.73
CA LYS A 72 -11.67 -19.59 -8.54
C LYS A 72 -10.56 -19.72 -9.58
N HIS A 73 -10.08 -18.58 -10.11
CA HIS A 73 -9.03 -18.54 -11.14
C HIS A 73 -7.80 -17.82 -10.60
N ARG A 74 -6.64 -18.48 -10.69
CA ARG A 74 -5.36 -17.95 -10.21
C ARG A 74 -5.03 -16.55 -10.73
N GLN A 75 -5.33 -16.27 -12.01
CA GLN A 75 -5.02 -14.99 -12.63
C GLN A 75 -5.75 -13.82 -11.94
N ASN A 76 -7.02 -14.03 -11.58
CA ASN A 76 -7.79 -13.03 -10.82
C ASN A 76 -7.18 -12.78 -9.45
N ALA A 77 -6.73 -13.83 -8.76
CA ALA A 77 -6.08 -13.69 -7.46
C ALA A 77 -4.75 -12.92 -7.55
N PHE A 78 -3.91 -13.23 -8.54
CA PHE A 78 -2.66 -12.50 -8.79
C PHE A 78 -2.91 -11.03 -9.12
N ASN A 79 -3.82 -10.77 -10.06
CA ASN A 79 -4.13 -9.40 -10.50
C ASN A 79 -4.70 -8.56 -9.36
N ALA A 80 -5.64 -9.10 -8.60
CA ALA A 80 -6.25 -8.39 -7.48
C ALA A 80 -5.25 -8.12 -6.36
N CYS A 81 -4.40 -9.08 -6.00
CA CYS A 81 -3.36 -8.89 -5.01
C CYS A 81 -2.38 -7.79 -5.43
N ASN A 82 -1.93 -7.81 -6.69
CA ASN A 82 -1.04 -6.80 -7.22
C ASN A 82 -1.69 -5.41 -7.27
N PHE A 83 -2.93 -5.33 -7.72
CA PHE A 83 -3.72 -4.10 -7.72
C PHE A 83 -3.85 -3.48 -6.32
N ILE A 84 -4.22 -4.29 -5.32
CA ILE A 84 -4.34 -3.84 -3.93
C ILE A 84 -2.99 -3.32 -3.42
N MET A 85 -1.90 -4.03 -3.68
CA MET A 85 -0.57 -3.61 -3.25
C MET A 85 -0.11 -2.30 -3.91
N ASP A 86 -0.36 -2.13 -5.21
CA ASP A 86 -0.03 -0.89 -5.91
C ASP A 86 -0.77 0.31 -5.31
N TYR A 87 -2.05 0.15 -4.98
CA TYR A 87 -2.83 1.19 -4.32
C TYR A 87 -2.37 1.47 -2.89
N LEU A 88 -2.12 0.44 -2.09
CA LEU A 88 -1.60 0.61 -0.73
C LEU A 88 -0.26 1.36 -0.69
N LYS A 89 0.59 1.16 -1.70
CA LYS A 89 1.87 1.85 -1.81
C LYS A 89 1.75 3.28 -2.34
N SER A 90 0.81 3.55 -3.20
CA SER A 90 0.73 4.81 -3.95
C SER A 90 -0.26 5.81 -3.35
N ASN A 91 -1.40 5.33 -2.88
CA ASN A 91 -2.45 6.16 -2.27
C ASN A 91 -2.47 6.06 -0.74
N ALA A 92 -1.37 5.57 -0.19
CA ALA A 92 -1.30 5.29 1.22
C ALA A 92 -1.50 6.55 2.07
N THR A 93 -2.48 6.49 2.93
CA THR A 93 -2.64 7.37 4.07
C THR A 93 -1.69 6.97 5.21
N PHE A 94 -0.58 6.32 4.86
CA PHE A 94 0.49 5.91 5.76
C PHE A 94 1.71 6.78 5.56
N TRP A 95 2.22 7.36 6.64
CA TRP A 95 3.51 8.04 6.67
C TRP A 95 4.54 7.13 7.34
N LYS A 96 5.71 7.02 6.72
CA LYS A 96 6.81 6.18 7.20
C LYS A 96 7.97 7.05 7.63
N LEU A 97 8.30 7.00 8.91
CA LEU A 97 9.47 7.66 9.49
C LEU A 97 10.55 6.61 9.73
N GLU A 98 11.65 6.69 9.00
CA GLU A 98 12.82 5.85 9.22
C GLU A 98 13.78 6.52 10.21
N GLU A 99 14.23 5.78 11.21
CA GLU A 99 15.28 6.16 12.14
C GLU A 99 16.57 5.45 11.74
N LEU A 100 17.59 6.26 11.44
CA LEU A 100 18.94 5.85 11.11
C LEU A 100 19.88 6.21 12.28
N GLU A 101 21.13 5.75 12.25
CA GLU A 101 22.10 6.02 13.33
C GLU A 101 22.26 7.52 13.64
N ASN A 102 22.25 8.36 12.59
CA ASN A 102 22.56 9.80 12.72
C ASN A 102 21.39 10.73 12.41
N LYS A 103 20.23 10.20 11.97
CA LYS A 103 19.08 11.03 11.55
C LYS A 103 17.77 10.26 11.54
N LYS A 104 16.68 11.03 11.56
CA LYS A 104 15.33 10.55 11.24
C LYS A 104 14.90 11.16 9.91
N GLN A 105 14.25 10.38 9.07
CA GLN A 105 13.77 10.85 7.78
C GLN A 105 12.40 10.28 7.41
N TRP A 106 11.55 11.12 6.85
CA TRP A 106 10.30 10.68 6.23
C TRP A 106 10.59 10.01 4.89
N VAL A 107 9.98 8.86 4.66
CA VAL A 107 10.08 8.15 3.38
C VAL A 107 9.18 8.84 2.37
N ILE A 108 9.78 9.36 1.30
CA ILE A 108 9.06 9.95 0.17
C ILE A 108 8.66 8.83 -0.79
N GLN A 109 7.42 8.87 -1.28
CA GLN A 109 6.94 7.93 -2.30
C GLN A 109 7.81 7.98 -3.54
N ASP A 110 8.15 6.80 -4.06
CA ASP A 110 8.92 6.67 -5.29
C ASP A 110 8.01 6.95 -6.50
N LYS A 111 8.54 7.68 -7.49
CA LYS A 111 7.85 7.90 -8.78
C LYS A 111 7.44 6.59 -9.47
N LYS A 112 8.20 5.49 -9.25
CA LYS A 112 7.86 4.15 -9.75
C LYS A 112 6.57 3.60 -9.14
N GLU A 113 6.31 3.88 -7.88
CA GLU A 113 5.09 3.44 -7.19
C GLU A 113 3.87 4.18 -7.73
N ILE A 114 4.00 5.46 -8.06
CA ILE A 114 2.95 6.26 -8.69
C ILE A 114 2.66 5.75 -10.11
N LYS A 115 3.71 5.46 -10.90
CA LYS A 115 3.56 4.88 -12.25
C LYS A 115 2.92 3.49 -12.25
N ALA A 116 3.10 2.72 -11.19
CA ALA A 116 2.47 1.40 -11.07
C ALA A 116 0.93 1.46 -11.14
N LEU A 117 0.32 2.59 -10.80
CA LEU A 117 -1.12 2.81 -10.93
C LEU A 117 -1.58 3.01 -12.39
N GLU A 118 -0.71 3.46 -13.28
CA GLU A 118 -1.06 3.76 -14.68
C GLU A 118 -1.58 2.52 -15.43
N LYS A 119 -1.08 1.32 -15.10
CA LYS A 119 -1.59 0.05 -15.66
C LYS A 119 -3.04 -0.27 -15.27
N TRP A 120 -3.57 0.42 -14.25
CA TRP A 120 -4.93 0.31 -13.77
C TRP A 120 -5.81 1.48 -14.24
N SER A 121 -5.47 2.10 -15.38
CA SER A 121 -5.98 3.38 -15.90
C SER A 121 -7.51 3.47 -16.07
N GLU A 122 -8.22 2.38 -16.23
CA GLU A 122 -9.70 2.35 -16.24
C GLU A 122 -10.32 2.94 -14.95
N PHE A 123 -9.53 3.03 -13.87
CA PHE A 123 -9.93 3.63 -12.61
C PHE A 123 -9.34 5.02 -12.36
N THR A 124 -8.43 5.49 -13.22
CA THR A 124 -7.75 6.79 -13.06
C THR A 124 -8.71 7.96 -13.25
N ASN A 125 -9.74 7.80 -14.09
CA ASN A 125 -10.77 8.81 -14.28
C ASN A 125 -11.57 9.08 -12.98
N CYS A 126 -11.75 8.09 -12.14
CA CYS A 126 -12.38 8.25 -10.83
C CYS A 126 -11.49 9.00 -9.83
N LEU A 127 -10.17 8.81 -9.93
CA LEU A 127 -9.18 9.49 -9.09
C LEU A 127 -8.98 10.96 -9.48
N GLN A 128 -9.08 11.29 -10.77
CA GLN A 128 -9.06 12.67 -11.24
C GLN A 128 -10.29 13.45 -10.75
N LEU A 129 -11.48 12.84 -10.76
CA LEU A 129 -12.68 13.47 -10.19
C LEU A 129 -12.53 13.72 -8.67
N PHE A 130 -11.92 12.79 -7.94
CA PHE A 130 -11.68 12.97 -6.51
C PHE A 130 -10.64 14.06 -6.20
N ARG A 131 -9.62 14.21 -7.06
CA ARG A 131 -8.64 15.31 -6.97
C ARG A 131 -9.26 16.67 -7.25
N MET A 132 -10.23 16.74 -8.16
CA MET A 132 -10.97 17.97 -8.47
C MET A 132 -11.95 18.37 -7.37
N LEU A 133 -12.52 17.40 -6.64
CA LEU A 133 -13.46 17.66 -5.53
C LEU A 133 -12.75 18.07 -4.24
N SER A 134 -11.46 17.73 -4.08
CA SER A 134 -10.66 18.12 -2.91
C SER A 134 -9.94 19.48 -3.06
N LEU A 135 -10.05 20.14 -4.21
CA LEU A 135 -9.46 21.45 -4.50
C LEU A 135 -10.48 22.62 -4.44
N ASN A 136 -11.72 22.33 -4.04
CA ASN A 136 -12.76 23.33 -3.81
C ASN A 136 -13.03 23.54 -2.33
#